data_8ab044ee30a3602b396e5d18869c28ae
#
_entry.id   8ab044ee30a3602b396e5d18869c28ae
#
_cell.length_a   1.000
_cell.length_b   1.000
_cell.length_c   1.000
_cell.angle_alpha   90.00
_cell.angle_beta   90.00
_cell.angle_gamma   90.00
#
_symmetry.space_group_name_H-M   'P 1'
#
loop_
_entity.id
_entity.type
_entity.pdbx_description
1 polymer ?
#
loop_
_entity_poly.entity_id
_entity_poly.type
_entity_poly.pdbx_seq_one_letter_code
_entity_poly.pdbx_strand_id
1 'polypeptide(L)'
;IVNVEMNRVLYVFDINGQQVEWGKKDIQIESATYSSMSVKLKAEIADNISNFSCGLDFSQNAQLVSAYNDFHSTNYEALPAGAYHVNDFSFANGNDDATTTLTVASSTLQKDKHYLLPLKFAAPSSPQIEVSDEIYYLTVVVPADPQVIPDNREWKILLCNSDQKMENPSSTDGDNIGAGAIIDGIFDNHWHSSYWGKDVNGFNNKDDYHYG
;
A
#
# COMPACT_ATOMS: atom_id res chain seq x y z
N ILE A 1 22.39 -41.11 -21.15
CA ILE A 1 21.19 -40.34 -20.83
C ILE A 1 21.50 -39.66 -19.51
N VAL A 2 21.81 -38.39 -19.54
CA VAL A 2 21.97 -37.58 -18.31
C VAL A 2 20.55 -37.30 -17.81
N ASN A 3 20.15 -37.95 -16.71
CA ASN A 3 18.96 -37.53 -15.98
C ASN A 3 19.28 -36.16 -15.38
N VAL A 4 18.81 -35.11 -16.02
CA VAL A 4 18.72 -33.81 -15.38
C VAL A 4 17.52 -33.92 -14.43
N GLU A 5 17.79 -34.21 -13.16
CA GLU A 5 16.77 -34.00 -12.13
C GLU A 5 16.44 -32.50 -12.18
N MET A 6 15.25 -32.17 -12.69
CA MET A 6 14.73 -30.81 -12.57
C MET A 6 14.47 -30.61 -11.08
N ASN A 7 15.19 -29.69 -10.50
CA ASN A 7 14.98 -29.28 -9.12
C ASN A 7 13.53 -28.81 -8.96
N ARG A 8 12.83 -29.40 -8.03
CA ARG A 8 11.43 -29.14 -7.71
C ARG A 8 11.39 -27.97 -6.74
N VAL A 9 11.33 -26.77 -7.28
CA VAL A 9 11.44 -25.54 -6.52
C VAL A 9 10.06 -25.01 -6.20
N LEU A 10 9.76 -24.86 -4.92
CA LEU A 10 8.59 -24.15 -4.41
C LEU A 10 8.84 -22.65 -4.41
N TYR A 11 7.91 -21.89 -4.95
CA TYR A 11 8.01 -20.43 -5.01
C TYR A 11 6.64 -19.76 -4.76
N VAL A 12 6.65 -18.50 -4.32
CA VAL A 12 5.43 -17.71 -4.20
C VAL A 12 5.01 -17.23 -5.58
N PHE A 13 3.82 -17.60 -5.99
CA PHE A 13 3.28 -17.33 -7.32
C PHE A 13 2.34 -16.14 -7.35
N ASP A 14 1.57 -15.93 -6.30
CA ASP A 14 0.55 -14.90 -6.23
C ASP A 14 0.47 -14.31 -4.83
N ILE A 15 0.32 -13.00 -4.76
CA ILE A 15 0.05 -12.28 -3.52
C ILE A 15 -1.19 -11.43 -3.73
N ASN A 16 -2.23 -11.74 -2.99
CA ASN A 16 -3.49 -10.99 -2.96
C ASN A 16 -4.19 -10.88 -4.32
N GLY A 17 -4.06 -11.92 -5.16
CA GLY A 17 -4.62 -11.96 -6.52
C GLY A 17 -3.74 -11.29 -7.57
N GLN A 18 -2.53 -10.85 -7.20
CA GLN A 18 -1.54 -10.33 -8.14
C GLN A 18 -0.44 -11.35 -8.35
N GLN A 19 -0.27 -11.79 -9.59
CA GLN A 19 0.80 -12.69 -9.96
C GLN A 19 2.17 -12.04 -9.71
N VAL A 20 3.02 -12.79 -9.01
CA VAL A 20 4.39 -12.36 -8.75
C VAL A 20 5.22 -12.64 -9.98
N GLU A 21 5.80 -11.62 -10.60
CA GLU A 21 6.76 -11.82 -11.67
C GLU A 21 8.02 -12.47 -11.11
N TRP A 22 8.49 -13.51 -11.77
CA TRP A 22 9.73 -14.20 -11.43
C TRP A 22 10.89 -13.19 -11.31
N GLY A 23 11.57 -13.23 -10.16
CA GLY A 23 12.68 -12.31 -9.86
C GLY A 23 12.28 -10.93 -9.30
N LYS A 24 10.99 -10.62 -9.18
CA LYS A 24 10.53 -9.44 -8.43
C LYS A 24 10.33 -9.78 -6.96
N LYS A 25 11.24 -9.29 -6.13
CA LYS A 25 11.29 -9.54 -4.68
C LYS A 25 10.53 -8.50 -3.85
N ASP A 26 10.22 -7.34 -4.42
CA ASP A 26 9.60 -6.24 -3.69
C ASP A 26 8.13 -6.10 -4.07
N ILE A 27 7.26 -6.66 -3.22
CA ILE A 27 5.83 -6.43 -3.33
C ILE A 27 5.43 -5.55 -2.17
N GLN A 28 5.09 -4.31 -2.48
CA GLN A 28 4.54 -3.39 -1.51
C GLN A 28 3.03 -3.58 -1.45
N ILE A 29 2.54 -4.04 -0.31
CA ILE A 29 1.12 -4.05 0.00
C ILE A 29 0.91 -3.05 1.11
N GLU A 30 0.33 -1.92 0.76
CA GLU A 30 -0.10 -0.93 1.72
C GLU A 30 -1.45 -1.35 2.31
N SER A 31 -1.52 -1.42 3.63
CA SER A 31 -2.78 -1.67 4.32
C SER A 31 -3.17 -0.47 5.15
N ALA A 32 -4.37 0.02 4.86
CA ALA A 32 -4.99 1.14 5.55
C ALA A 32 -6.07 0.72 6.56
N THR A 33 -6.12 -0.54 6.99
CA THR A 33 -7.17 -0.99 7.92
C THR A 33 -6.74 -0.87 9.37
N TYR A 34 -7.56 -0.20 10.18
CA TYR A 34 -7.31 0.07 11.60
C TYR A 34 -7.42 -1.17 12.52
N SER A 35 -7.99 -2.28 12.08
CA SER A 35 -8.23 -3.44 12.92
C SER A 35 -7.43 -4.68 12.52
N SER A 36 -7.45 -5.05 11.25
CA SER A 36 -6.69 -6.19 10.73
C SER A 36 -6.53 -6.09 9.22
N MET A 37 -5.46 -6.68 8.72
CA MET A 37 -5.20 -6.87 7.31
C MET A 37 -5.10 -8.36 7.01
N SER A 38 -5.62 -8.78 5.88
CA SER A 38 -5.47 -10.14 5.38
C SER A 38 -4.86 -10.13 3.99
N VAL A 39 -3.81 -10.91 3.80
CA VAL A 39 -3.11 -11.08 2.53
C VAL A 39 -3.19 -12.54 2.14
N LYS A 40 -3.75 -12.84 0.98
CA LYS A 40 -3.72 -14.18 0.41
C LYS A 40 -2.38 -14.42 -0.26
N LEU A 41 -1.76 -15.53 0.07
CA LEU A 41 -0.52 -16.00 -0.54
C LEU A 41 -0.80 -17.31 -1.28
N LYS A 42 -0.33 -17.41 -2.50
CA LYS A 42 -0.37 -18.63 -3.28
C LYS A 42 1.06 -19.07 -3.59
N ALA A 43 1.38 -20.30 -3.30
CA ALA A 43 2.64 -20.92 -3.68
C ALA A 43 2.40 -22.01 -4.72
N GLU A 44 3.34 -22.18 -5.63
CA GLU A 44 3.31 -23.19 -6.67
C GLU A 44 4.61 -24.00 -6.69
N ILE A 45 4.53 -25.24 -7.15
CA ILE A 45 5.66 -26.10 -7.40
C ILE A 45 5.55 -26.70 -8.81
N ALA A 46 6.68 -26.73 -9.51
CA ALA A 46 6.74 -27.20 -10.89
C ALA A 46 6.81 -28.73 -10.97
N ASP A 47 5.88 -29.44 -10.33
CA ASP A 47 5.70 -30.90 -10.50
C ASP A 47 4.55 -31.36 -9.61
N ASN A 48 3.81 -32.37 -10.03
CA ASN A 48 2.71 -32.98 -9.28
C ASN A 48 3.23 -33.74 -8.03
N ILE A 49 3.74 -33.02 -7.06
CA ILE A 49 4.05 -33.58 -5.74
C ILE A 49 2.98 -33.11 -4.78
N SER A 50 2.33 -34.06 -4.18
CA SER A 50 1.30 -33.80 -3.18
C SER A 50 1.67 -34.35 -1.81
N ASN A 51 0.87 -33.99 -0.81
CA ASN A 51 1.00 -34.45 0.56
C ASN A 51 2.26 -33.98 1.28
N PHE A 52 2.57 -32.71 1.13
CA PHE A 52 3.55 -32.02 1.94
C PHE A 52 3.03 -30.65 2.41
N SER A 53 3.71 -30.08 3.37
CA SER A 53 3.48 -28.71 3.82
C SER A 53 4.78 -27.92 3.87
N CYS A 54 4.65 -26.60 3.74
CA CYS A 54 5.78 -25.69 3.87
C CYS A 54 5.30 -24.39 4.53
N GLY A 55 5.99 -23.96 5.56
CA GLY A 55 5.72 -22.70 6.25
C GLY A 55 6.61 -21.58 5.77
N LEU A 56 6.49 -20.44 6.43
CA LEU A 56 7.40 -19.31 6.29
C LEU A 56 8.32 -19.23 7.51
N ASP A 57 9.58 -18.90 7.27
CA ASP A 57 10.60 -18.74 8.31
C ASP A 57 10.81 -17.26 8.64
N PHE A 58 10.48 -16.87 9.86
CA PHE A 58 10.62 -15.53 10.36
C PHE A 58 11.79 -15.36 11.35
N SER A 59 12.63 -16.36 11.51
CA SER A 59 13.72 -16.35 12.51
C SER A 59 14.77 -15.26 12.25
N GLN A 60 14.90 -14.82 11.02
CA GLN A 60 15.86 -13.80 10.60
C GLN A 60 15.24 -12.44 10.25
N ASN A 61 14.01 -12.19 10.65
CA ASN A 61 13.29 -10.98 10.26
C ASN A 61 14.08 -9.69 10.51
N ALA A 62 14.62 -9.51 11.70
CA ALA A 62 15.34 -8.28 12.05
C ALA A 62 16.58 -8.07 11.16
N GLN A 63 17.34 -9.14 10.88
CA GLN A 63 18.53 -9.07 10.01
C GLN A 63 18.15 -8.76 8.57
N LEU A 64 17.09 -9.39 8.05
CA LEU A 64 16.61 -9.17 6.69
C LEU A 64 16.06 -7.76 6.50
N VAL A 65 15.35 -7.22 7.49
CA VAL A 65 14.87 -5.83 7.46
C VAL A 65 16.03 -4.85 7.51
N SER A 66 17.05 -5.11 8.34
CA SER A 66 18.25 -4.27 8.37
C SER A 66 18.97 -4.26 7.01
N ALA A 67 19.19 -5.43 6.43
CA ALA A 67 19.83 -5.55 5.12
C ALA A 67 19.02 -4.86 4.00
N TYR A 68 17.69 -4.96 4.05
CA TYR A 68 16.80 -4.26 3.13
C TYR A 68 16.95 -2.74 3.27
N ASN A 69 16.90 -2.22 4.51
CA ASN A 69 17.04 -0.80 4.79
C ASN A 69 18.40 -0.25 4.29
N ASP A 70 19.48 -1.00 4.53
CA ASP A 70 20.82 -0.61 4.10
C ASP A 70 20.91 -0.54 2.56
N PHE A 71 20.31 -1.51 1.87
CA PHE A 71 20.35 -1.57 0.41
C PHE A 71 19.47 -0.50 -0.25
N HIS A 72 18.27 -0.27 0.28
CA HIS A 72 17.29 0.67 -0.29
C HIS A 72 17.35 2.07 0.32
N SER A 73 18.21 2.32 1.30
CA SER A 73 18.28 3.58 2.06
C SER A 73 16.95 3.95 2.72
N THR A 74 16.28 2.95 3.30
CA THR A 74 15.00 3.07 4.01
C THR A 74 15.18 2.89 5.51
N ASN A 75 14.09 3.04 6.28
CA ASN A 75 14.09 2.94 7.74
C ASN A 75 12.91 2.16 8.28
N TYR A 76 12.52 1.09 7.59
CA TYR A 76 11.44 0.21 8.06
C TYR A 76 11.78 -0.43 9.39
N GLU A 77 10.76 -0.61 10.24
CA GLU A 77 10.85 -1.45 11.42
C GLU A 77 10.43 -2.89 11.08
N ALA A 78 11.05 -3.89 11.71
CA ALA A 78 10.61 -5.26 11.57
C ALA A 78 9.20 -5.42 12.15
N LEU A 79 8.29 -6.05 11.40
CA LEU A 79 6.94 -6.30 11.92
C LEU A 79 7.03 -7.21 13.16
N PRO A 80 6.47 -6.80 14.33
CA PRO A 80 6.56 -7.59 15.54
C PRO A 80 5.90 -8.97 15.40
N ALA A 81 6.54 -10.02 15.92
CA ALA A 81 6.07 -11.41 15.80
C ALA A 81 4.64 -11.63 16.34
N GLY A 82 4.22 -10.86 17.35
CA GLY A 82 2.85 -10.92 17.89
C GLY A 82 1.79 -10.18 17.05
N ALA A 83 2.21 -9.45 16.02
CA ALA A 83 1.30 -8.65 15.19
C ALA A 83 0.81 -9.40 13.94
N TYR A 84 1.32 -10.59 13.64
CA TYR A 84 0.90 -11.35 12.47
C TYR A 84 0.76 -12.83 12.75
N HIS A 85 -0.04 -13.49 11.91
CA HIS A 85 -0.24 -14.92 11.90
C HIS A 85 -0.40 -15.43 10.47
N VAL A 86 0.22 -16.57 10.18
CA VAL A 86 0.10 -17.27 8.90
C VAL A 86 0.18 -18.79 9.15
N ASN A 87 -0.65 -19.56 8.46
CA ASN A 87 -0.57 -21.02 8.45
C ASN A 87 0.38 -21.49 7.35
N ASP A 88 0.83 -22.73 7.47
CA ASP A 88 1.62 -23.38 6.42
C ASP A 88 0.79 -23.54 5.13
N PHE A 89 1.48 -23.50 4.00
CA PHE A 89 0.94 -23.98 2.74
C PHE A 89 0.79 -25.51 2.80
N SER A 90 -0.39 -25.99 2.44
CA SER A 90 -0.69 -27.44 2.44
C SER A 90 -0.99 -27.90 1.03
N PHE A 91 -0.12 -28.71 0.49
CA PHE A 91 -0.23 -29.30 -0.85
C PHE A 91 -0.83 -30.68 -0.71
N ALA A 92 -2.07 -30.86 -1.16
CA ALA A 92 -2.83 -32.09 -1.04
C ALA A 92 -3.44 -32.53 -2.38
N ASN A 93 -3.75 -33.81 -2.50
CA ASN A 93 -4.55 -34.35 -3.61
C ASN A 93 -3.97 -34.14 -5.02
N GLY A 94 -2.66 -34.10 -5.16
CA GLY A 94 -2.01 -33.96 -6.47
C GLY A 94 -2.04 -32.53 -7.02
N ASN A 95 -2.38 -31.57 -6.21
CA ASN A 95 -2.30 -30.16 -6.58
C ASN A 95 -0.85 -29.68 -6.55
N ASP A 96 -0.49 -28.92 -7.55
CA ASP A 96 0.79 -28.24 -7.69
C ASP A 96 0.78 -26.82 -7.07
N ASP A 97 -0.35 -26.42 -6.48
CA ASP A 97 -0.51 -25.15 -5.79
C ASP A 97 -1.12 -25.29 -4.40
N ALA A 98 -0.84 -24.33 -3.55
CA ALA A 98 -1.45 -24.20 -2.24
C ALA A 98 -1.63 -22.70 -1.88
N THR A 99 -2.66 -22.43 -1.12
CA THR A 99 -2.94 -21.07 -0.64
C THR A 99 -2.94 -21.01 0.87
N THR A 100 -2.49 -19.89 1.41
CA THR A 100 -2.63 -19.56 2.83
C THR A 100 -3.01 -18.09 2.98
N THR A 101 -3.38 -17.69 4.19
CA THR A 101 -3.69 -16.31 4.51
C THR A 101 -2.78 -15.82 5.62
N LEU A 102 -2.07 -14.74 5.34
CA LEU A 102 -1.35 -13.97 6.34
C LEU A 102 -2.31 -12.91 6.90
N THR A 103 -2.47 -12.87 8.21
CA THR A 103 -3.25 -11.83 8.88
C THR A 103 -2.33 -10.95 9.72
N VAL A 104 -2.57 -9.65 9.71
CA VAL A 104 -1.83 -8.67 10.52
C VAL A 104 -2.82 -7.93 11.41
N ALA A 105 -2.58 -7.96 12.71
CA ALA A 105 -3.35 -7.21 13.70
C ALA A 105 -2.81 -5.79 13.83
N SER A 106 -3.24 -4.90 12.97
CA SER A 106 -2.75 -3.52 12.90
C SER A 106 -3.03 -2.70 14.18
N SER A 107 -4.02 -3.10 14.99
CA SER A 107 -4.30 -2.48 16.28
C SER A 107 -3.17 -2.58 17.31
N THR A 108 -2.22 -3.49 17.11
CA THR A 108 -1.04 -3.67 17.97
C THR A 108 0.16 -2.86 17.47
N LEU A 109 0.05 -2.21 16.34
CA LEU A 109 1.11 -1.46 15.69
C LEU A 109 0.99 0.04 16.00
N GLN A 110 2.11 0.72 15.93
CA GLN A 110 2.13 2.18 16.09
C GLN A 110 1.68 2.86 14.81
N LYS A 111 0.89 3.91 14.96
CA LYS A 111 0.46 4.74 13.84
C LYS A 111 1.64 5.52 13.27
N ASP A 112 1.55 5.82 11.99
CA ASP A 112 2.57 6.56 11.24
C ASP A 112 3.95 5.88 11.18
N LYS A 113 3.95 4.55 11.42
CA LYS A 113 5.14 3.71 11.30
C LYS A 113 5.05 2.82 10.07
N HIS A 114 6.18 2.61 9.45
CA HIS A 114 6.36 1.72 8.31
C HIS A 114 7.06 0.44 8.79
N TYR A 115 6.36 -0.67 8.64
CA TYR A 115 6.87 -1.99 9.00
C TYR A 115 7.18 -2.80 7.75
N LEU A 116 8.14 -3.71 7.86
CA LEU A 116 8.50 -4.65 6.82
C LEU A 116 8.46 -6.08 7.36
N LEU A 117 7.83 -6.97 6.61
CA LEU A 117 7.80 -8.40 6.90
C LEU A 117 8.43 -9.16 5.73
N PRO A 118 9.65 -9.68 5.87
CA PRO A 118 10.24 -10.58 4.90
C PRO A 118 9.50 -11.93 4.89
N LEU A 119 9.09 -12.39 3.72
CA LEU A 119 8.46 -13.67 3.48
C LEU A 119 9.50 -14.60 2.85
N LYS A 120 10.02 -15.53 3.63
CA LYS A 120 10.99 -16.53 3.24
C LYS A 120 10.43 -17.91 3.57
N PHE A 121 10.57 -18.87 2.67
CA PHE A 121 10.14 -20.23 2.97
C PHE A 121 10.99 -20.88 4.06
N ALA A 122 10.32 -21.63 4.93
CA ALA A 122 10.94 -22.59 5.82
C ALA A 122 11.30 -23.89 5.07
N ALA A 123 12.05 -24.76 5.71
CA ALA A 123 12.26 -26.10 5.16
C ALA A 123 10.92 -26.85 5.03
N PRO A 124 10.62 -27.44 3.86
CA PRO A 124 9.38 -28.17 3.64
C PRO A 124 9.38 -29.51 4.42
N SER A 125 8.19 -30.06 4.63
CA SER A 125 8.04 -31.36 5.29
C SER A 125 8.56 -32.54 4.45
N SER A 126 8.80 -32.34 3.17
CA SER A 126 9.38 -33.34 2.26
C SER A 126 10.81 -32.97 1.88
N PRO A 127 11.78 -33.86 2.10
CA PRO A 127 13.18 -33.63 1.75
C PRO A 127 13.47 -33.65 0.24
N GLN A 128 12.49 -34.02 -0.58
CA GLN A 128 12.60 -34.04 -2.03
C GLN A 128 12.29 -32.68 -2.69
N ILE A 129 11.86 -31.73 -1.90
CA ILE A 129 11.44 -30.43 -2.35
C ILE A 129 12.45 -29.40 -1.89
N GLU A 130 12.93 -28.60 -2.81
CA GLU A 130 13.71 -27.42 -2.53
C GLU A 130 12.77 -26.19 -2.51
N VAL A 131 13.08 -25.20 -1.71
CA VAL A 131 12.37 -23.93 -1.68
C VAL A 131 13.19 -22.89 -2.42
N SER A 132 12.50 -21.94 -3.03
CA SER A 132 13.16 -20.75 -3.57
C SER A 132 13.90 -20.01 -2.46
N ASP A 133 15.09 -19.55 -2.76
CA ASP A 133 15.89 -18.67 -1.88
C ASP A 133 15.46 -17.19 -1.98
N GLU A 134 14.47 -16.90 -2.82
CA GLU A 134 13.90 -15.57 -2.95
C GLU A 134 13.17 -15.16 -1.68
N ILE A 135 13.30 -13.87 -1.37
CA ILE A 135 12.66 -13.26 -0.20
C ILE A 135 11.72 -12.17 -0.72
N TYR A 136 10.45 -12.30 -0.37
CA TYR A 136 9.44 -11.29 -0.69
C TYR A 136 9.25 -10.37 0.51
N TYR A 137 9.07 -9.09 0.27
CA TYR A 137 8.97 -8.10 1.33
C TYR A 137 7.58 -7.47 1.35
N LEU A 138 6.85 -7.71 2.43
CA LEU A 138 5.54 -7.12 2.66
C LEU A 138 5.69 -5.86 3.50
N THR A 139 5.30 -4.71 2.94
CA THR A 139 5.24 -3.45 3.66
C THR A 139 3.89 -3.28 4.34
N VAL A 140 3.90 -2.96 5.61
CA VAL A 140 2.71 -2.66 6.40
C VAL A 140 2.80 -1.24 6.93
N VAL A 141 1.84 -0.41 6.59
CA VAL A 141 1.75 0.97 7.06
C VAL A 141 0.44 1.13 7.82
N VAL A 142 0.52 1.61 9.05
CA VAL A 142 -0.65 2.02 9.81
C VAL A 142 -0.76 3.54 9.68
N PRO A 143 -1.77 4.06 8.97
CA PRO A 143 -1.88 5.49 8.75
C PRO A 143 -2.02 6.24 10.07
N ALA A 144 -1.52 7.45 10.10
CA ALA A 144 -1.80 8.39 11.19
C ALA A 144 -3.31 8.60 11.34
N ASP A 145 -3.73 9.01 12.52
CA ASP A 145 -5.10 9.45 12.68
C ASP A 145 -5.41 10.58 11.71
N PRO A 146 -6.62 10.61 11.12
CA PRO A 146 -7.03 11.74 10.33
C PRO A 146 -6.77 13.02 11.11
N GLN A 147 -6.00 13.92 10.53
CA GLN A 147 -5.83 15.24 11.13
C GLN A 147 -7.23 15.84 11.21
N VAL A 148 -7.65 16.19 12.40
CA VAL A 148 -8.84 17.03 12.57
C VAL A 148 -8.50 18.35 11.88
N ILE A 149 -9.13 18.60 10.74
CA ILE A 149 -9.00 19.90 10.11
C ILE A 149 -9.51 20.92 11.14
N PRO A 150 -8.65 21.84 11.60
CA PRO A 150 -9.09 22.85 12.55
C PRO A 150 -10.31 23.59 12.00
N ASP A 151 -11.18 24.04 12.87
CA ASP A 151 -12.32 24.86 12.46
C ASP A 151 -11.82 25.99 11.55
N ASN A 152 -12.18 25.89 10.27
CA ASN A 152 -11.66 26.77 9.25
C ASN A 152 -12.32 28.16 9.26
N ARG A 153 -13.34 28.39 10.10
CA ARG A 153 -14.02 29.68 10.24
C ARG A 153 -13.12 30.80 10.75
N GLU A 154 -12.02 30.46 11.42
CA GLU A 154 -11.01 31.46 11.82
C GLU A 154 -9.94 31.70 10.76
N TRP A 155 -9.92 30.92 9.71
CA TRP A 155 -8.98 31.11 8.60
C TRP A 155 -9.34 32.37 7.82
N LYS A 156 -8.35 32.95 7.18
CA LYS A 156 -8.53 34.09 6.32
C LYS A 156 -8.01 33.80 4.93
N ILE A 157 -8.82 34.07 3.92
CA ILE A 157 -8.33 34.09 2.56
C ILE A 157 -7.45 35.33 2.42
N LEU A 158 -6.16 35.13 2.17
CA LEU A 158 -5.23 36.22 2.02
C LEU A 158 -5.29 36.82 0.62
N LEU A 159 -5.24 35.96 -0.39
CA LEU A 159 -5.31 36.33 -1.79
C LEU A 159 -5.69 35.14 -2.63
N CYS A 160 -6.57 35.34 -3.58
CA CYS A 160 -6.86 34.37 -4.64
C CYS A 160 -6.56 35.09 -5.97
N ASN A 161 -5.75 34.48 -6.84
CA ASN A 161 -5.38 35.08 -8.11
C ASN A 161 -6.48 35.00 -9.18
N SER A 162 -7.47 34.13 -8.94
CA SER A 162 -8.58 33.90 -9.86
C SER A 162 -9.83 33.49 -9.06
N ASP A 163 -10.77 34.39 -8.96
CA ASP A 163 -12.05 34.23 -8.24
C ASP A 163 -13.18 34.68 -9.14
N GLN A 164 -14.00 33.74 -9.61
CA GLN A 164 -15.10 34.09 -10.52
C GLN A 164 -16.08 35.10 -9.91
N LYS A 165 -16.36 35.01 -8.61
CA LYS A 165 -17.26 35.95 -7.96
C LYS A 165 -16.69 37.33 -7.86
N MET A 166 -15.37 37.44 -7.67
CA MET A 166 -14.68 38.72 -7.65
C MET A 166 -14.64 39.37 -9.05
N GLU A 167 -14.36 38.58 -10.08
CA GLU A 167 -14.25 39.08 -11.46
C GLU A 167 -15.60 39.29 -12.13
N ASN A 168 -16.58 38.46 -11.77
CA ASN A 168 -17.95 38.54 -12.29
C ASN A 168 -18.98 38.53 -11.15
N PRO A 169 -19.16 39.64 -10.42
CA PRO A 169 -20.10 39.66 -9.29
C PRO A 169 -21.55 39.40 -9.67
N SER A 170 -21.89 39.52 -10.95
CA SER A 170 -23.21 39.23 -11.48
C SER A 170 -23.37 37.83 -12.00
N SER A 171 -22.43 36.90 -11.69
CA SER A 171 -22.54 35.49 -12.01
C SER A 171 -23.88 34.92 -11.54
N THR A 172 -24.56 34.18 -12.42
CA THR A 172 -25.82 33.50 -12.13
C THR A 172 -25.63 32.23 -11.32
N ASP A 173 -24.39 31.82 -11.06
CA ASP A 173 -24.08 30.71 -10.18
C ASP A 173 -24.27 31.15 -8.73
N GLY A 174 -25.50 30.95 -8.24
CA GLY A 174 -25.94 31.44 -6.93
C GLY A 174 -25.23 30.81 -5.74
N ASP A 175 -24.68 29.60 -5.94
CA ASP A 175 -24.01 28.86 -4.89
C ASP A 175 -22.51 29.19 -4.82
N ASN A 176 -21.96 29.83 -5.86
CA ASN A 176 -20.60 30.34 -5.85
C ASN A 176 -20.53 31.70 -5.18
N ILE A 177 -20.15 31.75 -3.94
CA ILE A 177 -20.02 33.00 -3.16
C ILE A 177 -18.60 33.56 -3.12
N GLY A 178 -17.69 32.98 -3.88
CA GLY A 178 -16.30 33.40 -3.94
C GLY A 178 -15.42 32.56 -3.01
N ALA A 179 -14.13 32.92 -2.96
CA ALA A 179 -13.10 32.13 -2.21
C ALA A 179 -13.44 31.98 -0.72
N GLY A 180 -14.28 32.82 -0.15
CA GLY A 180 -14.78 32.68 1.22
C GLY A 180 -15.54 31.40 1.50
N ALA A 181 -16.15 30.78 0.46
CA ALA A 181 -16.86 29.51 0.60
C ALA A 181 -15.99 28.36 1.14
N ILE A 182 -14.68 28.44 0.97
CA ILE A 182 -13.75 27.40 1.45
C ILE A 182 -13.70 27.35 2.98
N ILE A 183 -14.02 28.46 3.64
CA ILE A 183 -13.79 28.64 5.08
C ILE A 183 -15.03 29.04 5.89
N ASP A 184 -16.20 29.12 5.27
CA ASP A 184 -17.41 29.56 5.95
C ASP A 184 -18.17 28.45 6.71
N GLY A 185 -17.76 27.19 6.50
CA GLY A 185 -18.37 26.03 7.15
C GLY A 185 -19.74 25.63 6.57
N ILE A 186 -20.12 26.14 5.42
CA ILE A 186 -21.39 25.84 4.73
C ILE A 186 -21.12 24.88 3.58
N PHE A 187 -21.75 23.70 3.63
CA PHE A 187 -21.52 22.67 2.60
C PHE A 187 -22.33 22.88 1.31
N ASP A 188 -23.34 23.71 1.34
CA ASP A 188 -24.26 23.94 0.21
C ASP A 188 -23.78 25.05 -0.73
N ASN A 189 -22.65 25.68 -0.45
CA ASN A 189 -22.02 26.67 -1.31
C ASN A 189 -20.66 26.18 -1.79
N HIS A 190 -20.13 26.84 -2.77
CA HIS A 190 -18.82 26.47 -3.32
C HIS A 190 -18.05 27.69 -3.83
N TRP A 191 -16.80 27.44 -4.14
CA TRP A 191 -15.93 28.33 -4.87
C TRP A 191 -15.31 27.62 -6.05
N HIS A 192 -15.13 28.32 -7.14
CA HIS A 192 -14.27 27.90 -8.23
C HIS A 192 -13.51 29.07 -8.83
N SER A 193 -12.38 28.76 -9.44
CA SER A 193 -11.59 29.75 -10.15
C SER A 193 -12.33 30.29 -11.38
N SER A 194 -11.96 31.47 -11.83
CA SER A 194 -12.53 32.05 -13.04
C SER A 194 -12.28 31.19 -14.27
N TYR A 195 -13.32 31.05 -15.09
CA TYR A 195 -13.19 30.38 -16.40
C TYR A 195 -12.84 31.35 -17.52
N TRP A 196 -13.20 32.61 -17.33
CA TRP A 196 -13.16 33.64 -18.36
C TRP A 196 -12.63 34.95 -17.81
N GLY A 197 -12.03 35.69 -18.71
CA GLY A 197 -11.60 37.04 -18.33
C GLY A 197 -10.14 37.07 -17.84
N LYS A 198 -9.89 37.93 -16.91
CA LYS A 198 -8.58 38.16 -16.32
C LYS A 198 -8.63 37.86 -14.84
N ASP A 199 -7.54 37.34 -14.32
CA ASP A 199 -7.37 37.25 -12.89
C ASP A 199 -7.28 38.64 -12.22
N VAL A 200 -7.17 38.68 -10.91
CA VAL A 200 -7.05 39.91 -10.12
C VAL A 200 -5.81 40.74 -10.47
N ASN A 201 -4.82 40.14 -11.14
CA ASN A 201 -3.58 40.78 -11.61
C ASN A 201 -3.67 41.24 -13.07
N GLY A 202 -4.78 40.98 -13.75
CA GLY A 202 -5.04 41.40 -15.11
C GLY A 202 -4.55 40.44 -16.20
N PHE A 203 -4.12 39.20 -15.82
CA PHE A 203 -3.73 38.18 -16.77
C PHE A 203 -4.96 37.43 -17.32
N ASN A 204 -4.83 36.84 -18.48
CA ASN A 204 -5.89 36.01 -19.06
C ASN A 204 -5.94 34.65 -18.40
N ASN A 205 -7.08 34.27 -17.84
CA ASN A 205 -7.28 32.93 -17.22
C ASN A 205 -7.00 31.77 -18.14
N LYS A 206 -7.10 31.99 -19.43
CA LYS A 206 -6.94 30.93 -20.41
C LYS A 206 -5.52 30.35 -20.45
N ASP A 207 -4.53 31.19 -20.19
CA ASP A 207 -3.12 30.84 -20.36
C ASP A 207 -2.33 30.82 -19.04
N ASP A 208 -3.00 31.13 -17.92
CA ASP A 208 -2.37 31.22 -16.61
C ASP A 208 -2.80 30.07 -15.68
N TYR A 209 -1.91 29.68 -14.80
CA TYR A 209 -2.23 28.75 -13.72
C TYR A 209 -3.01 29.47 -12.62
N HIS A 210 -4.12 28.84 -12.20
CA HIS A 210 -4.93 29.32 -11.10
C HIS A 210 -4.46 28.67 -9.79
N TYR A 211 -4.41 29.48 -8.73
CA TYR A 211 -4.18 29.03 -7.38
C TYR A 211 -4.97 29.89 -6.39
N GLY A 212 -5.36 29.29 -5.30
CA GLY A 212 -6.08 29.93 -4.22
C GLY A 212 -5.49 29.62 -2.85
#